data_ef1621ca2a733cfbea736ca608a7719a
#
_entry.id   ef1621ca2a733cfbea736ca608a7719a
#
_cell.length_a   1.000
_cell.length_b   1.000
_cell.length_c   1.000
_cell.angle_alpha   90.00
_cell.angle_beta   90.00
_cell.angle_gamma   90.00
#
_symmetry.space_group_name_H-M   'P 1'
#
loop_
_entity.id
_entity.type
_entity.pdbx_description
1 polymer ?
#
loop_
_entity_poly.entity_id
_entity_poly.type
_entity_poly.pdbx_seq_one_letter_code
_entity_poly.pdbx_strand_id
1 'polypeptide(L)'
;GCMILADAVRTAKPDYAIDVFRNGWPKDASVLDDVDCIVMYADGGGRHPVVPHLKAVDDLAKKGVGIVCIHYGVEVEKGEVGNRFLDWIGGYFEAHWSVNPHWTATFSKFPEHPITRGVRPFTIKDEWYYHMRFRSDLQGVTPILSALPPKTTLSRADGAHSGNPHVRAAIAAGEVQHVAWASENKHGGRGFGFTGGHFHWNWADDNFRKVVLNAIVWTAHGEVPSNGVGSTPLTLEALKKNQDYDPPGNFDFEELGKRLKLTEVVSPKDPRSPASAIASMRVPQDISIKLAASEPSLKSLTNLDIDHRGRVWVCEVVNYRKNQGKRPEGDRILILEDTDHDAVMDKQTVFYQGHDVDSAMGICVLGNRVIVSCSPNVLVFTDMDGDGKADKKELLFTKTGLPQHDHSAHSFIFGPDGKYYWNYGNTGQFVHDKMG
;
A
#
# COMPACT_ATOMS: atom_id res chain seq x y z
N GLY A 1 -4.86 5.77 14.85
CA GLY A 1 -4.59 4.36 14.51
C GLY A 1 -5.85 3.53 14.48
N CYS A 2 -6.57 3.35 15.60
CA CYS A 2 -7.72 2.43 15.69
C CYS A 2 -8.79 2.69 14.62
N MET A 3 -9.20 3.94 14.40
CA MET A 3 -10.21 4.27 13.39
C MET A 3 -9.75 3.92 11.97
N ILE A 4 -8.47 4.19 11.63
CA ILE A 4 -7.91 3.84 10.33
C ILE A 4 -8.00 2.33 10.09
N LEU A 5 -7.62 1.53 11.09
CA LEU A 5 -7.68 0.07 11.01
C LEU A 5 -9.13 -0.43 10.94
N ALA A 6 -10.01 0.10 11.80
CA ALA A 6 -11.42 -0.27 11.81
C ALA A 6 -12.11 0.03 10.48
N ASP A 7 -11.89 1.22 9.90
CA ASP A 7 -12.48 1.62 8.63
C ASP A 7 -11.95 0.77 7.46
N ALA A 8 -10.65 0.42 7.49
CA ALA A 8 -10.07 -0.48 6.50
C ALA A 8 -10.66 -1.90 6.57
N VAL A 9 -10.83 -2.46 7.79
CA VAL A 9 -11.46 -3.78 7.95
C VAL A 9 -12.93 -3.74 7.55
N ARG A 10 -13.71 -2.72 7.95
CA ARG A 10 -15.11 -2.56 7.52
C ARG A 10 -15.26 -2.53 6.00
N THR A 11 -14.33 -1.85 5.32
CA THR A 11 -14.33 -1.78 3.86
C THR A 11 -14.00 -3.12 3.22
N ALA A 12 -12.98 -3.82 3.74
CA ALA A 12 -12.51 -5.08 3.17
C ALA A 12 -13.37 -6.30 3.55
N LYS A 13 -14.07 -6.23 4.68
CA LYS A 13 -14.93 -7.27 5.26
C LYS A 13 -16.25 -6.65 5.72
N PRO A 14 -17.19 -6.35 4.80
CA PRO A 14 -18.44 -5.64 5.12
C PRO A 14 -19.36 -6.38 6.10
N ASP A 15 -19.20 -7.68 6.23
CA ASP A 15 -19.93 -8.58 7.13
C ASP A 15 -19.36 -8.60 8.56
N TYR A 16 -18.24 -7.92 8.82
CA TYR A 16 -17.69 -7.80 10.16
C TYR A 16 -18.33 -6.64 10.92
N ALA A 17 -18.87 -6.94 12.10
CA ALA A 17 -19.28 -5.91 13.07
C ALA A 17 -18.03 -5.41 13.80
N ILE A 18 -17.79 -4.09 13.81
CA ILE A 18 -16.61 -3.49 14.43
C ILE A 18 -17.03 -2.30 15.29
N ASP A 19 -16.77 -2.41 16.56
CA ASP A 19 -16.95 -1.31 17.52
C ASP A 19 -15.60 -0.74 17.94
N VAL A 20 -15.52 0.58 18.09
CA VAL A 20 -14.30 1.28 18.53
C VAL A 20 -14.60 2.07 19.80
N PHE A 21 -13.94 1.71 20.86
CA PHE A 21 -14.00 2.39 22.15
C PHE A 21 -12.76 3.26 22.34
N ARG A 22 -12.95 4.45 22.88
CA ARG A 22 -11.88 5.41 23.15
C ARG A 22 -11.77 5.70 24.63
N ASN A 23 -10.56 6.07 25.07
CA ASN A 23 -10.27 6.51 26.44
C ASN A 23 -10.53 5.44 27.51
N GLY A 24 -10.20 4.20 27.22
CA GLY A 24 -10.20 3.09 28.16
C GLY A 24 -11.11 1.94 27.79
N TRP A 25 -11.50 1.18 28.79
CA TRP A 25 -12.33 -0.01 28.66
C TRP A 25 -13.79 0.33 28.35
N PRO A 26 -14.53 -0.50 27.59
CA PRO A 26 -15.97 -0.29 27.37
C PRO A 26 -16.74 -0.17 28.69
N LYS A 27 -17.62 0.81 28.79
CA LYS A 27 -18.45 0.99 29.99
C LYS A 27 -19.47 -0.12 30.16
N ASP A 28 -19.99 -0.63 29.07
CA ASP A 28 -20.85 -1.81 29.01
C ASP A 28 -20.01 -3.00 28.62
N ALA A 29 -19.77 -3.92 29.53
CA ALA A 29 -18.96 -5.10 29.31
C ALA A 29 -19.66 -6.13 28.41
N SER A 30 -20.99 -6.07 28.25
CA SER A 30 -21.75 -7.00 27.41
C SER A 30 -21.40 -6.90 25.92
N VAL A 31 -20.79 -5.79 25.48
CA VAL A 31 -20.25 -5.66 24.12
C VAL A 31 -19.13 -6.64 23.81
N LEU A 32 -18.59 -7.34 24.82
CA LEU A 32 -17.54 -8.35 24.65
C LEU A 32 -18.08 -9.78 24.67
N ASP A 33 -19.38 -10.00 24.86
CA ASP A 33 -19.95 -11.34 25.05
C ASP A 33 -19.85 -12.20 23.76
N ASP A 34 -20.00 -11.59 22.59
CA ASP A 34 -20.05 -12.25 21.28
C ASP A 34 -18.93 -11.76 20.33
N VAL A 35 -17.77 -11.36 20.86
CA VAL A 35 -16.66 -10.91 20.01
C VAL A 35 -15.75 -12.05 19.59
N ASP A 36 -15.26 -12.00 18.36
CA ASP A 36 -14.25 -12.92 17.85
C ASP A 36 -12.81 -12.44 18.12
N CYS A 37 -12.63 -11.11 18.26
CA CYS A 37 -11.31 -10.51 18.45
C CYS A 37 -11.37 -9.19 19.23
N ILE A 38 -10.40 -8.98 20.11
CA ILE A 38 -10.17 -7.71 20.84
C ILE A 38 -8.85 -7.11 20.35
N VAL A 39 -8.91 -5.85 19.87
CA VAL A 39 -7.73 -5.09 19.45
C VAL A 39 -7.44 -3.99 20.48
N MET A 40 -6.26 -4.03 21.09
CA MET A 40 -5.81 -3.09 22.10
C MET A 40 -4.66 -2.23 21.56
N TYR A 41 -4.93 -0.97 21.31
CA TYR A 41 -3.95 0.05 20.96
C TYR A 41 -4.10 1.18 21.97
N ALA A 42 -3.46 1.03 23.09
CA ALA A 42 -3.72 1.79 24.30
C ALA A 42 -2.43 2.04 25.10
N ASP A 43 -2.53 2.80 26.17
CA ASP A 43 -1.45 2.95 27.15
C ASP A 43 -1.05 1.60 27.74
N GLY A 44 0.24 1.45 28.03
CA GLY A 44 0.83 0.24 28.59
C GLY A 44 1.23 0.38 30.06
N GLY A 45 2.01 -0.59 30.51
CA GLY A 45 2.48 -0.69 31.89
C GLY A 45 1.35 -0.87 32.88
N GLY A 46 1.50 -0.34 34.08
CA GLY A 46 0.49 -0.44 35.14
C GLY A 46 -0.83 0.32 34.84
N ARG A 47 -0.86 1.14 33.79
CA ARG A 47 -2.07 1.83 33.32
C ARG A 47 -2.76 1.17 32.14
N HIS A 48 -2.28 -0.01 31.70
CA HIS A 48 -2.91 -0.72 30.61
C HIS A 48 -4.40 -1.00 30.94
N PRO A 49 -5.36 -0.64 30.04
CA PRO A 49 -6.79 -0.73 30.34
C PRO A 49 -7.29 -2.14 30.63
N VAL A 50 -6.53 -3.17 30.28
CA VAL A 50 -6.88 -4.57 30.60
C VAL A 50 -6.63 -4.95 32.07
N VAL A 51 -5.76 -4.24 32.78
CA VAL A 51 -5.32 -4.63 34.14
C VAL A 51 -6.48 -4.85 35.08
N PRO A 52 -7.51 -3.98 35.17
CA PRO A 52 -8.68 -4.23 36.01
C PRO A 52 -9.59 -5.36 35.50
N HIS A 53 -9.37 -5.86 34.30
CA HIS A 53 -10.27 -6.79 33.58
C HIS A 53 -9.61 -8.11 33.20
N LEU A 54 -8.47 -8.46 33.79
CA LEU A 54 -7.67 -9.66 33.47
C LEU A 54 -8.50 -10.94 33.44
N LYS A 55 -9.39 -11.13 34.43
CA LYS A 55 -10.23 -12.32 34.49
C LYS A 55 -11.20 -12.39 33.31
N ALA A 56 -11.84 -11.29 32.96
CA ALA A 56 -12.79 -11.23 31.83
C ALA A 56 -12.10 -11.57 30.50
N VAL A 57 -10.94 -10.97 30.25
CA VAL A 57 -10.17 -11.23 29.03
C VAL A 57 -9.62 -12.67 29.01
N ASP A 58 -9.19 -13.19 30.17
CA ASP A 58 -8.73 -14.57 30.27
C ASP A 58 -9.85 -15.59 29.96
N ASP A 59 -11.06 -15.31 30.45
CA ASP A 59 -12.25 -16.14 30.17
C ASP A 59 -12.61 -16.09 28.66
N LEU A 60 -12.49 -14.92 28.01
CA LEU A 60 -12.67 -14.79 26.55
C LEU A 60 -11.58 -15.52 25.76
N ALA A 61 -10.31 -15.35 26.13
CA ALA A 61 -9.20 -16.04 25.51
C ALA A 61 -9.31 -17.58 25.60
N LYS A 62 -9.85 -18.09 26.71
CA LYS A 62 -10.16 -19.53 26.88
C LYS A 62 -11.31 -20.02 26.01
N LYS A 63 -12.21 -19.13 25.59
CA LYS A 63 -13.26 -19.42 24.60
C LYS A 63 -12.76 -19.35 23.17
N GLY A 64 -11.49 -18.99 22.96
CA GLY A 64 -10.89 -18.86 21.62
C GLY A 64 -10.92 -17.45 21.03
N VAL A 65 -11.43 -16.45 21.78
CA VAL A 65 -11.42 -15.06 21.33
C VAL A 65 -9.99 -14.60 21.09
N GLY A 66 -9.75 -14.00 19.93
CA GLY A 66 -8.45 -13.50 19.54
C GLY A 66 -8.05 -12.19 20.24
N ILE A 67 -6.74 -12.00 20.44
CA ILE A 67 -6.22 -10.81 21.09
C ILE A 67 -5.10 -10.20 20.27
N VAL A 68 -5.23 -8.91 19.94
CA VAL A 68 -4.25 -8.12 19.22
C VAL A 68 -3.79 -6.96 20.12
N CYS A 69 -2.47 -6.83 20.32
CA CYS A 69 -1.88 -5.72 21.06
C CYS A 69 -0.93 -4.94 20.15
N ILE A 70 -1.12 -3.62 20.08
CA ILE A 70 -0.37 -2.74 19.19
C ILE A 70 0.40 -1.71 20.01
N HIS A 71 1.67 -1.54 19.68
CA HIS A 71 2.63 -0.57 20.20
C HIS A 71 2.69 -0.61 21.74
N TYR A 72 2.39 0.48 22.45
CA TYR A 72 2.48 0.52 23.90
C TYR A 72 1.50 -0.47 24.57
N GLY A 73 0.46 -0.91 23.87
CA GLY A 73 -0.43 -1.98 24.30
C GLY A 73 0.22 -3.38 24.42
N VAL A 74 1.49 -3.57 24.03
CA VAL A 74 2.24 -4.80 24.32
C VAL A 74 3.01 -4.75 25.64
N GLU A 75 3.09 -3.59 26.30
CA GLU A 75 3.81 -3.42 27.55
C GLU A 75 2.90 -3.64 28.76
N VAL A 76 3.30 -4.54 29.61
CA VAL A 76 2.64 -4.80 30.88
C VAL A 76 3.64 -5.13 31.98
N GLU A 77 3.20 -5.07 33.23
CA GLU A 77 4.03 -5.41 34.37
C GLU A 77 4.39 -6.90 34.38
N LYS A 78 5.61 -7.18 34.82
CA LYS A 78 6.06 -8.55 35.10
C LYS A 78 5.18 -9.20 36.18
N GLY A 79 4.99 -10.50 36.06
CA GLY A 79 4.22 -11.27 37.03
C GLY A 79 2.87 -11.71 36.46
N GLU A 80 1.78 -11.53 37.18
CA GLU A 80 0.48 -12.05 36.76
C GLU A 80 0.04 -11.52 35.39
N VAL A 81 0.13 -10.20 35.17
CA VAL A 81 -0.26 -9.58 33.91
C VAL A 81 0.61 -10.06 32.77
N GLY A 82 1.95 -10.04 32.95
CA GLY A 82 2.90 -10.54 31.95
C GLY A 82 2.66 -12.00 31.60
N ASN A 83 2.35 -12.85 32.58
CA ASN A 83 2.03 -14.25 32.34
C ASN A 83 0.75 -14.42 31.50
N ARG A 84 -0.29 -13.56 31.73
CA ARG A 84 -1.48 -13.54 30.86
C ARG A 84 -1.14 -13.16 29.42
N PHE A 85 -0.28 -12.18 29.22
CA PHE A 85 0.18 -11.78 27.87
C PHE A 85 0.98 -12.89 27.20
N LEU A 86 1.81 -13.63 27.93
CA LEU A 86 2.43 -14.86 27.39
C LEU A 86 1.38 -15.88 26.97
N ASP A 87 0.31 -16.07 27.74
CA ASP A 87 -0.77 -16.99 27.39
C ASP A 87 -1.60 -16.49 26.20
N TRP A 88 -1.93 -15.19 26.14
CA TRP A 88 -2.84 -14.63 25.15
C TRP A 88 -2.17 -14.36 23.80
N ILE A 89 -1.05 -13.62 23.81
CA ILE A 89 -0.38 -13.16 22.61
C ILE A 89 1.05 -13.71 22.46
N GLY A 90 1.52 -14.55 23.36
CA GLY A 90 2.81 -15.23 23.24
C GLY A 90 4.04 -14.43 23.64
N GLY A 91 3.90 -13.13 23.89
CA GLY A 91 5.01 -12.25 24.27
C GLY A 91 4.54 -10.88 24.74
N TYR A 92 5.41 -10.13 25.43
CA TYR A 92 5.12 -8.79 25.93
C TYR A 92 6.42 -7.99 26.14
N PHE A 93 6.32 -6.68 26.26
CA PHE A 93 7.39 -5.81 26.70
C PHE A 93 7.52 -5.85 28.23
N GLU A 94 8.68 -6.21 28.74
CA GLU A 94 9.00 -6.23 30.18
C GLU A 94 9.98 -5.10 30.51
N ALA A 95 9.62 -4.19 31.40
CA ALA A 95 10.51 -3.15 31.86
C ALA A 95 11.83 -3.71 32.40
N HIS A 96 12.97 -3.02 32.17
CA HIS A 96 14.32 -3.46 32.48
C HIS A 96 14.82 -4.70 31.71
N TRP A 97 14.06 -5.22 30.77
CA TRP A 97 14.39 -6.32 29.88
C TRP A 97 14.28 -5.95 28.42
N SER A 98 13.14 -5.39 28.02
CA SER A 98 12.88 -4.88 26.67
C SER A 98 13.26 -3.42 26.55
N VAL A 99 13.44 -2.90 25.33
CA VAL A 99 13.81 -1.50 25.06
C VAL A 99 13.02 -0.92 23.90
N ASN A 100 12.88 0.43 23.89
CA ASN A 100 12.02 1.18 22.98
C ASN A 100 12.77 2.27 22.17
N PRO A 101 13.85 1.99 21.46
CA PRO A 101 14.52 3.00 20.65
C PRO A 101 13.78 3.31 19.36
N HIS A 102 13.96 4.53 18.85
CA HIS A 102 13.58 4.88 17.49
C HIS A 102 14.65 4.39 16.51
N TRP A 103 14.28 3.53 15.58
CA TRP A 103 15.21 3.06 14.56
C TRP A 103 14.51 2.65 13.27
N THR A 104 15.27 2.57 12.18
CA THR A 104 14.78 2.13 10.87
C THR A 104 14.99 0.63 10.73
N ALA A 105 13.91 -0.11 10.60
CA ALA A 105 13.91 -1.54 10.36
C ALA A 105 13.63 -1.85 8.89
N THR A 106 14.32 -2.85 8.34
CA THR A 106 14.10 -3.38 7.00
C THR A 106 13.59 -4.81 7.13
N PHE A 107 12.42 -5.05 6.57
CA PHE A 107 11.78 -6.36 6.54
C PHE A 107 11.79 -6.87 5.10
N SER A 108 12.60 -7.88 4.82
CA SER A 108 12.77 -8.45 3.47
C SER A 108 12.46 -9.94 3.40
N LYS A 109 12.29 -10.59 4.55
CA LYS A 109 11.96 -12.01 4.65
C LYS A 109 10.79 -12.19 5.58
N PHE A 110 9.81 -12.98 5.15
CA PHE A 110 8.60 -13.24 5.89
C PHE A 110 8.39 -14.76 6.02
N PRO A 111 7.83 -15.25 7.15
CA PRO A 111 7.41 -16.64 7.25
C PRO A 111 6.23 -16.90 6.31
N GLU A 112 6.02 -18.15 5.95
CA GLU A 112 4.78 -18.58 5.32
C GLU A 112 3.66 -18.59 6.37
N HIS A 113 2.86 -17.53 6.39
CA HIS A 113 1.79 -17.33 7.37
C HIS A 113 0.67 -16.46 6.78
N PRO A 114 -0.62 -16.64 7.14
CA PRO A 114 -1.70 -15.78 6.63
C PRO A 114 -1.46 -14.28 6.84
N ILE A 115 -0.84 -13.91 7.95
CA ILE A 115 -0.54 -12.49 8.26
C ILE A 115 0.44 -11.85 7.26
N THR A 116 1.25 -12.65 6.58
CA THR A 116 2.25 -12.14 5.62
C THR A 116 1.76 -12.16 4.16
N ARG A 117 0.54 -12.63 3.92
CA ARG A 117 -0.05 -12.65 2.57
C ARG A 117 -0.11 -11.25 1.97
N GLY A 118 0.42 -11.09 0.77
CA GLY A 118 0.46 -9.82 0.04
C GLY A 118 1.36 -8.74 0.65
N VAL A 119 2.14 -9.05 1.70
CA VAL A 119 3.13 -8.14 2.28
C VAL A 119 4.40 -8.19 1.45
N ARG A 120 4.85 -7.02 0.99
CA ARG A 120 6.09 -6.86 0.22
C ARG A 120 7.23 -6.38 1.12
N PRO A 121 8.51 -6.56 0.74
CA PRO A 121 9.63 -5.97 1.47
C PRO A 121 9.47 -4.46 1.66
N PHE A 122 9.69 -3.98 2.89
CA PHE A 122 9.60 -2.56 3.20
C PHE A 122 10.60 -2.15 4.26
N THR A 123 10.90 -0.85 4.28
CA THR A 123 11.81 -0.22 5.25
C THR A 123 11.13 0.97 5.87
N ILE A 124 11.03 0.99 7.20
CA ILE A 124 10.29 2.03 7.90
C ILE A 124 10.93 2.35 9.25
N LYS A 125 10.96 3.64 9.60
CA LYS A 125 11.39 4.12 10.92
C LYS A 125 10.20 4.19 11.86
N ASP A 126 10.35 3.54 13.03
CA ASP A 126 9.36 3.64 14.12
C ASP A 126 10.08 3.54 15.48
N GLU A 127 9.34 3.65 16.56
CA GLU A 127 9.79 3.25 17.88
C GLU A 127 9.60 1.73 18.02
N TRP A 128 10.40 0.99 17.28
CA TRP A 128 10.32 -0.47 17.30
C TRP A 128 10.88 -1.01 18.61
N TYR A 129 9.98 -1.50 19.49
CA TYR A 129 10.40 -2.20 20.70
C TYR A 129 11.06 -3.52 20.32
N TYR A 130 12.09 -3.87 21.05
CA TYR A 130 12.75 -5.16 20.85
C TYR A 130 13.27 -5.76 22.15
N HIS A 131 13.83 -6.98 22.08
CA HIS A 131 14.19 -7.84 23.20
C HIS A 131 12.96 -8.15 24.05
N MET A 132 11.88 -8.54 23.37
CA MET A 132 10.61 -8.85 24.00
C MET A 132 10.72 -10.11 24.87
N ARG A 133 9.85 -10.21 25.87
CA ARG A 133 9.68 -11.44 26.63
C ARG A 133 8.74 -12.36 25.86
N PHE A 134 9.19 -13.56 25.49
CA PHE A 134 8.39 -14.56 24.80
C PHE A 134 8.21 -15.81 25.66
N ARG A 135 7.28 -16.68 25.27
CA ARG A 135 7.21 -18.05 25.77
C ARG A 135 8.55 -18.76 25.54
N SER A 136 8.89 -19.70 26.41
CA SER A 136 10.12 -20.49 26.25
C SER A 136 10.19 -21.12 24.86
N ASP A 137 11.35 -21.01 24.22
CA ASP A 137 11.62 -21.56 22.90
C ASP A 137 10.61 -21.16 21.81
N LEU A 138 9.99 -19.98 21.96
CA LEU A 138 8.92 -19.47 21.08
C LEU A 138 7.76 -20.45 20.92
N GLN A 139 7.44 -21.26 21.93
CA GLN A 139 6.39 -22.27 21.83
C GLN A 139 5.05 -21.68 21.41
N GLY A 140 4.53 -22.09 20.23
CA GLY A 140 3.31 -21.56 19.63
C GLY A 140 3.39 -20.06 19.27
N VAL A 141 4.60 -19.54 19.06
CA VAL A 141 4.86 -18.16 18.61
C VAL A 141 5.57 -18.19 17.27
N THR A 142 5.01 -17.51 16.29
CA THR A 142 5.61 -17.34 14.95
C THR A 142 6.05 -15.88 14.79
N PRO A 143 7.37 -15.61 14.70
CA PRO A 143 7.85 -14.27 14.35
C PRO A 143 7.37 -13.85 12.96
N ILE A 144 6.67 -12.72 12.87
CA ILE A 144 6.12 -12.18 11.62
C ILE A 144 7.04 -11.11 11.03
N LEU A 145 7.46 -10.14 11.83
CA LEU A 145 8.46 -9.14 11.43
C LEU A 145 9.68 -9.26 12.32
N SER A 146 10.84 -9.42 11.69
CA SER A 146 12.10 -9.60 12.38
C SER A 146 13.20 -8.79 11.71
N ALA A 147 14.02 -8.12 12.51
CA ALA A 147 15.15 -7.34 12.02
C ALA A 147 16.28 -7.29 13.06
N LEU A 148 17.49 -6.98 12.62
CA LEU A 148 18.62 -6.73 13.51
C LEU A 148 18.69 -5.23 13.82
N PRO A 149 18.48 -4.80 15.08
CA PRO A 149 18.61 -3.40 15.45
C PRO A 149 20.05 -2.89 15.24
N PRO A 150 20.24 -1.66 14.76
CA PRO A 150 21.57 -1.11 14.58
C PRO A 150 22.26 -0.85 15.94
N LYS A 151 23.59 -0.95 15.99
CA LYS A 151 24.37 -0.74 17.21
C LYS A 151 24.15 0.64 17.85
N THR A 152 23.70 1.63 17.07
CA THR A 152 23.36 2.96 17.58
C THR A 152 22.23 2.94 18.60
N THR A 153 21.38 1.91 18.62
CA THR A 153 20.32 1.74 19.64
C THR A 153 20.86 1.39 21.02
N LEU A 154 22.12 0.96 21.12
CA LEU A 154 22.77 0.53 22.36
C LEU A 154 23.39 1.68 23.16
N SER A 155 23.43 2.91 22.63
CA SER A 155 24.03 4.07 23.28
C SER A 155 23.24 4.64 24.47
N ARG A 156 22.00 4.15 24.66
CA ARG A 156 21.13 4.59 25.75
C ARG A 156 21.57 3.98 27.08
N ALA A 157 21.53 4.79 28.13
CA ALA A 157 21.85 4.35 29.50
C ALA A 157 20.89 3.26 29.98
N ASP A 158 21.28 2.52 31.00
CA ASP A 158 20.40 1.52 31.63
C ASP A 158 19.17 2.18 32.25
N GLY A 159 18.03 1.56 32.08
CA GLY A 159 16.76 2.06 32.56
C GLY A 159 15.59 1.14 32.19
N ALA A 160 14.41 1.48 32.68
CA ALA A 160 13.24 0.64 32.49
C ALA A 160 12.91 0.34 31.00
N HIS A 161 13.20 1.31 30.12
CA HIS A 161 12.86 1.23 28.67
C HIS A 161 14.07 1.52 27.78
N SER A 162 15.19 1.97 28.33
CA SER A 162 16.27 2.59 27.54
C SER A 162 17.45 1.69 27.20
N GLY A 163 17.90 0.88 28.11
CA GLY A 163 19.02 -0.04 27.92
C GLY A 163 19.18 -1.02 29.06
N ASN A 164 19.89 -2.10 28.83
CA ASN A 164 20.29 -3.05 29.85
C ASN A 164 21.41 -3.99 29.31
N PRO A 165 22.14 -4.73 30.20
CA PRO A 165 23.20 -5.64 29.76
C PRO A 165 22.73 -6.75 28.83
N HIS A 166 21.50 -7.27 29.01
CA HIS A 166 20.97 -8.36 28.20
C HIS A 166 20.77 -7.94 26.75
N VAL A 167 20.16 -6.77 26.53
CA VAL A 167 19.99 -6.18 25.19
C VAL A 167 21.34 -5.97 24.51
N ARG A 168 22.33 -5.43 25.21
CA ARG A 168 23.65 -5.20 24.64
C ARG A 168 24.33 -6.51 24.25
N ALA A 169 24.21 -7.55 25.07
CA ALA A 169 24.75 -8.88 24.75
C ALA A 169 24.07 -9.48 23.52
N ALA A 170 22.72 -9.46 23.44
CA ALA A 170 21.95 -10.00 22.34
C ALA A 170 22.33 -9.32 21.00
N ILE A 171 22.37 -7.97 20.98
CA ILE A 171 22.72 -7.25 19.75
C ILE A 171 24.20 -7.43 19.38
N ALA A 172 25.10 -7.51 20.35
CA ALA A 172 26.51 -7.81 20.10
C ALA A 172 26.72 -9.20 19.49
N ALA A 173 25.90 -10.19 19.90
CA ALA A 173 25.86 -11.51 19.32
C ALA A 173 25.20 -11.58 17.94
N GLY A 174 24.59 -10.48 17.45
CA GLY A 174 23.87 -10.44 16.17
C GLY A 174 22.49 -11.13 16.22
N GLU A 175 21.89 -11.21 17.40
CA GLU A 175 20.57 -11.81 17.55
C GLU A 175 19.49 -10.96 16.88
N VAL A 176 18.80 -11.56 15.90
CA VAL A 176 17.65 -10.97 15.24
C VAL A 176 16.52 -10.78 16.23
N GLN A 177 15.89 -9.61 16.23
CA GLN A 177 14.84 -9.25 17.15
C GLN A 177 13.45 -9.31 16.47
N HIS A 178 12.47 -9.84 17.17
CA HIS A 178 11.10 -9.99 16.67
C HIS A 178 10.25 -8.81 17.17
N VAL A 179 9.78 -8.01 16.21
CA VAL A 179 9.02 -6.78 16.48
C VAL A 179 7.54 -6.90 16.14
N ALA A 180 7.15 -7.98 15.46
CA ALA A 180 5.77 -8.43 15.32
C ALA A 180 5.74 -9.96 15.33
N TRP A 181 4.74 -10.52 15.97
CA TRP A 181 4.61 -11.98 16.13
C TRP A 181 3.15 -12.40 16.21
N ALA A 182 2.87 -13.58 15.68
CA ALA A 182 1.62 -14.30 15.86
C ALA A 182 1.77 -15.36 16.95
N SER A 183 0.71 -15.69 17.63
CA SER A 183 0.71 -16.81 18.57
C SER A 183 -0.58 -17.62 18.51
N GLU A 184 -0.48 -18.88 18.80
CA GLU A 184 -1.61 -19.76 19.06
C GLU A 184 -1.51 -20.29 20.48
N ASN A 185 -2.63 -20.26 21.20
CA ASN A 185 -2.69 -20.78 22.56
C ASN A 185 -3.27 -22.21 22.57
N LYS A 186 -3.13 -22.88 23.71
CA LYS A 186 -3.60 -24.27 23.89
C LYS A 186 -5.13 -24.45 23.80
N HIS A 187 -5.89 -23.34 23.80
CA HIS A 187 -7.34 -23.33 23.69
C HIS A 187 -7.83 -23.00 22.27
N GLY A 188 -6.92 -22.90 21.29
CA GLY A 188 -7.23 -22.53 19.90
C GLY A 188 -7.38 -21.04 19.67
N GLY A 189 -7.25 -20.19 20.70
CA GLY A 189 -7.24 -18.74 20.55
C GLY A 189 -5.97 -18.26 19.86
N ARG A 190 -6.08 -17.20 19.06
CA ARG A 190 -5.00 -16.58 18.31
C ARG A 190 -4.61 -15.25 18.92
N GLY A 191 -3.33 -14.96 18.95
CA GLY A 191 -2.79 -13.72 19.46
C GLY A 191 -1.85 -13.04 18.47
N PHE A 192 -1.76 -11.73 18.55
CA PHE A 192 -0.81 -10.96 17.76
C PHE A 192 -0.26 -9.78 18.56
N GLY A 193 1.06 -9.65 18.57
CA GLY A 193 1.77 -8.50 19.12
C GLY A 193 2.50 -7.74 18.02
N PHE A 194 2.42 -6.42 18.07
CA PHE A 194 3.03 -5.52 17.09
C PHE A 194 3.62 -4.30 17.80
N THR A 195 4.94 -4.15 17.75
CA THR A 195 5.63 -3.10 18.50
C THR A 195 5.72 -1.75 17.79
N GLY A 196 5.45 -1.70 16.49
CA GLY A 196 5.35 -0.45 15.73
C GLY A 196 4.06 0.32 16.00
N GLY A 197 3.95 1.53 15.44
CA GLY A 197 2.76 2.36 15.56
C GLY A 197 2.95 3.61 16.41
N HIS A 198 4.17 3.91 16.87
CA HIS A 198 4.47 5.16 17.56
C HIS A 198 4.23 6.36 16.64
N PHE A 199 4.75 6.30 15.42
CA PHE A 199 4.53 7.36 14.45
C PHE A 199 3.21 7.14 13.72
N HIS A 200 2.22 7.94 14.04
CA HIS A 200 0.89 7.85 13.46
C HIS A 200 0.87 7.83 11.92
N TRP A 201 1.74 8.60 11.28
CA TRP A 201 1.86 8.66 9.82
C TRP A 201 2.39 7.38 9.16
N ASN A 202 2.99 6.46 9.93
CA ASN A 202 3.40 5.16 9.41
C ASN A 202 2.23 4.30 8.95
N TRP A 203 1.01 4.60 9.42
CA TRP A 203 -0.21 3.98 8.90
C TRP A 203 -0.46 4.27 7.43
N ALA A 204 0.22 5.27 6.83
CA ALA A 204 0.18 5.52 5.39
C ALA A 204 0.92 4.47 4.55
N ASP A 205 1.91 3.76 5.13
CA ASP A 205 2.60 2.66 4.44
C ASP A 205 1.68 1.44 4.32
N ASP A 206 1.47 0.97 3.11
CA ASP A 206 0.56 -0.14 2.82
C ASP A 206 1.01 -1.45 3.46
N ASN A 207 2.30 -1.77 3.43
CA ASN A 207 2.81 -3.02 3.98
C ASN A 207 2.74 -3.02 5.50
N PHE A 208 3.09 -1.88 6.13
CA PHE A 208 2.95 -1.68 7.57
C PHE A 208 1.50 -1.87 8.01
N ARG A 209 0.56 -1.26 7.30
CA ARG A 209 -0.88 -1.38 7.57
C ARG A 209 -1.40 -2.78 7.26
N LYS A 210 -1.00 -3.38 6.12
CA LYS A 210 -1.43 -4.72 5.68
C LYS A 210 -1.09 -5.81 6.68
N VAL A 211 0.11 -5.80 7.26
CA VAL A 211 0.49 -6.75 8.32
C VAL A 211 -0.52 -6.72 9.47
N VAL A 212 -0.91 -5.55 9.93
CA VAL A 212 -1.83 -5.42 11.07
C VAL A 212 -3.27 -5.76 10.65
N LEU A 213 -3.72 -5.38 9.46
CA LEU A 213 -5.05 -5.75 8.95
C LEU A 213 -5.18 -7.26 8.77
N ASN A 214 -4.17 -7.91 8.18
CA ASN A 214 -4.13 -9.36 8.06
C ASN A 214 -4.18 -10.03 9.45
N ALA A 215 -3.43 -9.47 10.41
CA ALA A 215 -3.39 -9.99 11.77
C ALA A 215 -4.76 -9.88 12.45
N ILE A 216 -5.47 -8.76 12.33
CA ILE A 216 -6.82 -8.60 12.90
C ILE A 216 -7.77 -9.64 12.33
N VAL A 217 -7.80 -9.81 11.00
CA VAL A 217 -8.68 -10.79 10.34
C VAL A 217 -8.31 -12.22 10.73
N TRP A 218 -7.00 -12.55 10.74
CA TRP A 218 -6.54 -13.88 11.13
C TRP A 218 -6.85 -14.19 12.61
N THR A 219 -6.63 -13.20 13.47
CA THR A 219 -6.86 -13.35 14.92
C THR A 219 -8.34 -13.53 15.24
N ALA A 220 -9.22 -12.89 14.46
CA ALA A 220 -10.68 -13.09 14.50
C ALA A 220 -11.13 -14.39 13.81
N HIS A 221 -10.22 -15.34 13.54
CA HIS A 221 -10.48 -16.60 12.83
C HIS A 221 -11.02 -16.44 11.39
N GLY A 222 -10.97 -15.24 10.82
CA GLY A 222 -11.36 -14.97 9.45
C GLY A 222 -10.31 -15.45 8.45
N GLU A 223 -10.75 -15.64 7.21
CA GLU A 223 -9.84 -15.94 6.11
C GLU A 223 -9.17 -14.67 5.61
N VAL A 224 -7.83 -14.68 5.60
CA VAL A 224 -7.01 -13.63 5.00
C VAL A 224 -6.87 -13.96 3.50
N PRO A 225 -7.25 -13.05 2.59
CA PRO A 225 -7.08 -13.24 1.14
C PRO A 225 -5.63 -13.53 0.76
N SER A 226 -5.41 -14.20 -0.39
CA SER A 226 -4.05 -14.52 -0.89
C SER A 226 -3.16 -13.29 -1.05
N ASN A 227 -3.73 -12.15 -1.45
CA ASN A 227 -3.05 -10.87 -1.60
C ASN A 227 -3.09 -9.98 -0.34
N GLY A 228 -3.53 -10.57 0.79
CA GLY A 228 -3.75 -9.85 2.04
C GLY A 228 -5.05 -9.05 2.06
N VAL A 229 -5.34 -8.45 3.20
CA VAL A 229 -6.49 -7.57 3.39
C VAL A 229 -6.22 -6.25 2.68
N GLY A 230 -7.04 -5.94 1.68
CA GLY A 230 -6.96 -4.70 0.93
C GLY A 230 -7.33 -3.49 1.78
N SER A 231 -6.71 -2.35 1.50
CA SER A 231 -7.11 -1.07 2.11
C SER A 231 -6.84 0.07 1.13
N THR A 232 -7.72 1.06 1.14
CA THR A 232 -7.51 2.28 0.35
C THR A 232 -6.26 3.01 0.83
N PRO A 233 -5.40 3.50 -0.07
CA PRO A 233 -4.28 4.36 0.30
C PRO A 233 -4.77 5.53 1.15
N LEU A 234 -4.07 5.81 2.25
CA LEU A 234 -4.46 6.89 3.14
C LEU A 234 -4.03 8.24 2.59
N THR A 235 -4.90 9.21 2.76
CA THR A 235 -4.62 10.61 2.43
C THR A 235 -4.03 11.33 3.64
N LEU A 236 -3.34 12.44 3.40
CA LEU A 236 -2.86 13.30 4.48
C LEU A 236 -4.03 13.80 5.35
N GLU A 237 -5.18 14.08 4.74
CA GLU A 237 -6.39 14.49 5.46
C GLU A 237 -6.94 13.36 6.36
N ALA A 238 -6.95 12.13 5.86
CA ALA A 238 -7.35 10.97 6.66
C ALA A 238 -6.41 10.75 7.86
N LEU A 239 -5.11 10.93 7.67
CA LEU A 239 -4.13 10.88 8.76
C LEU A 239 -4.36 11.99 9.79
N LYS A 240 -4.62 13.23 9.36
CA LYS A 240 -4.93 14.36 10.24
C LYS A 240 -6.18 14.12 11.09
N LYS A 241 -7.24 13.57 10.50
CA LYS A 241 -8.51 13.30 11.20
C LYS A 241 -8.40 12.25 12.31
N ASN A 242 -7.44 11.36 12.22
CA ASN A 242 -7.28 10.24 13.15
C ASN A 242 -6.27 10.51 14.26
N GLN A 243 -6.17 11.75 14.70
CA GLN A 243 -5.33 12.20 15.82
C GLN A 243 -6.20 12.65 16.99
N ASP A 244 -5.75 12.36 18.20
CA ASP A 244 -6.46 12.77 19.43
C ASP A 244 -6.00 14.16 19.93
N TYR A 245 -4.85 14.63 19.43
CA TYR A 245 -4.25 15.91 19.81
C TYR A 245 -3.90 16.73 18.58
N ASP A 246 -3.96 18.04 18.71
CA ASP A 246 -3.49 18.95 17.68
C ASP A 246 -1.97 18.79 17.49
N PRO A 247 -1.49 18.82 16.26
CA PRO A 247 -0.05 18.77 16.01
C PRO A 247 0.62 20.05 16.53
N PRO A 248 1.93 19.98 16.85
CA PRO A 248 2.69 21.20 17.17
C PRO A 248 2.53 22.26 16.08
N GLY A 249 2.43 23.54 16.46
CA GLY A 249 2.16 24.64 15.53
C GLY A 249 3.19 24.82 14.39
N ASN A 250 4.38 24.22 14.56
CA ASN A 250 5.45 24.20 13.55
C ASN A 250 5.52 22.86 12.78
N PHE A 251 4.51 22.00 12.89
CA PHE A 251 4.51 20.71 12.20
C PHE A 251 4.22 20.91 10.70
N ASP A 252 5.17 20.53 9.87
CA ASP A 252 5.07 20.65 8.41
C ASP A 252 4.38 19.44 7.79
N PHE A 253 3.09 19.58 7.53
CA PHE A 253 2.28 18.56 6.88
C PHE A 253 2.59 18.40 5.38
N GLU A 254 3.05 19.45 4.72
CA GLU A 254 3.41 19.39 3.30
C GLU A 254 4.67 18.56 3.12
N GLU A 255 5.69 18.82 3.95
CA GLU A 255 6.90 18.00 3.97
C GLU A 255 6.60 16.55 4.37
N LEU A 256 5.70 16.32 5.31
CA LEU A 256 5.23 14.97 5.65
C LEU A 256 4.60 14.28 4.43
N GLY A 257 3.71 14.96 3.71
CA GLY A 257 3.08 14.43 2.51
C GLY A 257 4.10 14.03 1.42
N LYS A 258 5.06 14.90 1.17
CA LYS A 258 6.17 14.63 0.23
C LYS A 258 7.00 13.42 0.66
N ARG A 259 7.39 13.37 1.93
CA ARG A 259 8.19 12.27 2.49
C ARG A 259 7.48 10.93 2.43
N LEU A 260 6.19 10.89 2.69
CA LEU A 260 5.37 9.69 2.63
C LEU A 260 4.94 9.34 1.20
N LYS A 261 5.31 10.17 0.21
CA LYS A 261 4.83 10.06 -1.17
C LYS A 261 3.30 9.97 -1.23
N LEU A 262 2.63 10.60 -0.26
CA LEU A 262 1.19 10.75 -0.32
C LEU A 262 0.91 11.73 -1.44
N THR A 263 0.37 11.24 -2.52
CA THR A 263 -0.22 12.10 -3.55
C THR A 263 -1.19 13.03 -2.84
N GLU A 264 -1.13 14.33 -3.12
CA GLU A 264 -2.26 15.19 -2.78
C GLU A 264 -3.49 14.55 -3.39
N VAL A 265 -4.28 13.89 -2.56
CA VAL A 265 -5.63 13.57 -2.98
C VAL A 265 -6.31 14.90 -3.07
N VAL A 266 -6.46 15.36 -4.27
CA VAL A 266 -7.35 16.48 -4.60
C VAL A 266 -8.63 16.22 -3.79
N SER A 267 -9.00 17.16 -2.95
CA SER A 267 -10.13 17.04 -2.03
C SER A 267 -11.30 16.30 -2.69
N PRO A 268 -11.99 15.38 -2.00
CA PRO A 268 -13.19 14.74 -2.55
C PRO A 268 -14.26 15.75 -3.02
N LYS A 269 -14.11 17.00 -2.63
CA LYS A 269 -14.93 18.13 -3.09
C LYS A 269 -14.50 18.73 -4.44
N ASP A 270 -13.31 18.42 -4.96
CA ASP A 270 -12.95 18.81 -6.32
C ASP A 270 -13.61 17.82 -7.30
N PRO A 271 -14.55 18.30 -8.12
CA PRO A 271 -15.24 17.45 -9.09
C PRO A 271 -14.27 16.82 -10.12
N ARG A 272 -13.04 17.34 -10.22
CA ARG A 272 -11.99 16.85 -11.12
C ARG A 272 -11.11 15.79 -10.48
N SER A 273 -11.30 15.49 -9.19
CA SER A 273 -10.49 14.43 -8.54
C SER A 273 -10.85 13.06 -9.10
N PRO A 274 -9.87 12.14 -9.24
CA PRO A 274 -10.14 10.76 -9.69
C PRO A 274 -11.21 10.08 -8.85
N ALA A 275 -11.20 10.27 -7.53
CA ALA A 275 -12.20 9.72 -6.62
C ALA A 275 -13.60 10.28 -6.87
N SER A 276 -13.71 11.61 -7.10
CA SER A 276 -14.98 12.25 -7.44
C SER A 276 -15.49 11.81 -8.81
N ALA A 277 -14.59 11.62 -9.77
CA ALA A 277 -14.95 11.13 -11.10
C ALA A 277 -15.56 9.71 -11.01
N ILE A 278 -14.92 8.79 -10.32
CA ILE A 278 -15.44 7.42 -10.10
C ILE A 278 -16.78 7.47 -9.34
N ALA A 279 -16.87 8.23 -8.25
CA ALA A 279 -18.09 8.34 -7.44
C ALA A 279 -19.27 8.96 -8.20
N SER A 280 -19.03 9.74 -9.25
CA SER A 280 -20.08 10.34 -10.09
C SER A 280 -20.61 9.42 -11.18
N MET A 281 -19.92 8.31 -11.47
CA MET A 281 -20.32 7.37 -12.52
C MET A 281 -21.53 6.55 -12.08
N ARG A 282 -22.50 6.40 -12.98
CA ARG A 282 -23.67 5.53 -12.80
C ARG A 282 -23.47 4.28 -13.62
N VAL A 283 -23.40 3.14 -12.96
CA VAL A 283 -23.24 1.83 -13.59
C VAL A 283 -24.36 0.90 -13.17
N PRO A 284 -24.73 -0.10 -13.99
CA PRO A 284 -25.61 -1.19 -13.59
C PRO A 284 -25.11 -1.90 -12.32
N GLN A 285 -26.03 -2.54 -11.59
CA GLN A 285 -25.70 -3.18 -10.30
C GLN A 285 -24.70 -4.34 -10.41
N ASP A 286 -24.62 -4.95 -11.58
CA ASP A 286 -23.73 -6.07 -11.90
C ASP A 286 -22.36 -5.63 -12.43
N ILE A 287 -22.12 -4.32 -12.54
CA ILE A 287 -20.85 -3.77 -13.02
C ILE A 287 -20.18 -2.95 -11.90
N SER A 288 -18.90 -3.19 -11.69
CA SER A 288 -18.05 -2.37 -10.81
C SER A 288 -17.05 -1.54 -11.62
N ILE A 289 -16.78 -0.32 -11.17
CA ILE A 289 -15.73 0.54 -11.74
C ILE A 289 -14.59 0.65 -10.76
N LYS A 290 -13.37 0.48 -11.26
CA LYS A 290 -12.13 0.74 -10.53
C LYS A 290 -11.28 1.77 -11.27
N LEU A 291 -10.56 2.59 -10.52
CA LEU A 291 -9.59 3.53 -11.07
C LEU A 291 -8.29 2.78 -11.37
N ALA A 292 -8.02 2.52 -12.64
CA ALA A 292 -6.83 1.78 -13.05
C ALA A 292 -5.54 2.63 -12.90
N ALA A 293 -5.58 3.89 -13.31
CA ALA A 293 -4.46 4.83 -13.19
C ALA A 293 -4.95 6.27 -13.31
N SER A 294 -4.18 7.24 -12.80
CA SER A 294 -4.48 8.68 -12.88
C SER A 294 -3.21 9.53 -12.81
N GLU A 295 -3.36 10.83 -13.02
CA GLU A 295 -2.31 11.78 -12.68
C GLU A 295 -1.96 11.70 -11.18
N PRO A 296 -0.69 11.91 -10.80
CA PRO A 296 0.43 12.42 -11.59
C PRO A 296 1.28 11.35 -12.28
N SER A 297 0.96 10.05 -12.16
CA SER A 297 1.72 8.97 -12.81
C SER A 297 1.60 9.02 -14.33
N LEU A 298 0.46 9.47 -14.83
CA LEU A 298 0.14 9.73 -16.23
C LEU A 298 -0.07 11.23 -16.44
N LYS A 299 0.09 11.70 -17.68
CA LYS A 299 -0.15 13.10 -18.03
C LYS A 299 -0.83 13.23 -19.38
N SER A 300 -1.98 13.91 -19.43
CA SER A 300 -2.66 14.31 -20.66
C SER A 300 -2.77 13.18 -21.69
N LEU A 301 -3.47 12.11 -21.36
CA LEU A 301 -3.67 10.97 -22.26
C LEU A 301 -4.54 11.35 -23.44
N THR A 302 -4.17 10.89 -24.65
CA THR A 302 -4.92 11.11 -25.89
C THR A 302 -5.56 9.86 -26.43
N ASN A 303 -4.91 8.73 -26.28
CA ASN A 303 -5.40 7.45 -26.78
C ASN A 303 -4.83 6.30 -25.96
N LEU A 304 -5.53 5.17 -25.96
CA LEU A 304 -5.09 3.93 -25.32
C LEU A 304 -5.47 2.71 -26.15
N ASP A 305 -4.73 1.63 -25.96
CA ASP A 305 -5.05 0.30 -26.46
C ASP A 305 -4.72 -0.76 -25.39
N ILE A 306 -5.28 -1.95 -25.53
CA ILE A 306 -5.05 -3.05 -24.59
C ILE A 306 -4.51 -4.24 -25.37
N ASP A 307 -3.34 -4.75 -24.99
CA ASP A 307 -2.74 -5.89 -25.64
C ASP A 307 -3.32 -7.24 -25.17
N HIS A 308 -2.90 -8.31 -25.81
CA HIS A 308 -3.37 -9.69 -25.51
C HIS A 308 -2.96 -10.21 -24.12
N ARG A 309 -2.11 -9.47 -23.38
CA ARG A 309 -1.73 -9.76 -22.00
C ARG A 309 -2.52 -8.93 -21.00
N GLY A 310 -3.45 -8.08 -21.45
CA GLY A 310 -4.20 -7.16 -20.61
C GLY A 310 -3.43 -5.90 -20.18
N ARG A 311 -2.24 -5.64 -20.75
CA ARG A 311 -1.49 -4.43 -20.47
C ARG A 311 -2.12 -3.25 -21.20
N VAL A 312 -2.23 -2.12 -20.52
CA VAL A 312 -2.78 -0.89 -21.09
C VAL A 312 -1.64 -0.05 -21.66
N TRP A 313 -1.75 0.28 -22.94
CA TRP A 313 -0.80 1.10 -23.67
C TRP A 313 -1.37 2.49 -23.85
N VAL A 314 -0.61 3.54 -23.59
CA VAL A 314 -1.10 4.92 -23.63
C VAL A 314 -0.14 5.86 -24.31
N CYS A 315 -0.69 6.85 -25.03
CA CYS A 315 0.04 7.99 -25.54
C CYS A 315 -0.16 9.20 -24.61
N GLU A 316 0.93 9.81 -24.16
CA GLU A 316 0.91 11.07 -23.44
C GLU A 316 1.16 12.25 -24.40
N VAL A 317 0.44 13.35 -24.18
CA VAL A 317 0.63 14.64 -24.92
C VAL A 317 0.89 15.76 -23.93
N VAL A 318 2.14 15.96 -23.58
CA VAL A 318 2.60 17.12 -22.81
C VAL A 318 3.09 18.24 -23.74
N ASN A 319 3.73 17.88 -24.83
CA ASN A 319 4.20 18.78 -25.87
C ASN A 319 3.11 19.06 -26.89
N TYR A 320 2.01 19.66 -26.43
CA TYR A 320 0.87 20.02 -27.26
C TYR A 320 1.28 20.83 -28.49
N ARG A 321 0.80 20.42 -29.66
CA ARG A 321 1.18 20.98 -30.98
C ARG A 321 2.70 21.06 -31.20
N LYS A 322 3.41 20.06 -30.68
CA LYS A 322 4.88 19.96 -30.74
C LYS A 322 5.61 21.14 -30.06
N ASN A 323 4.99 21.71 -29.04
CA ASN A 323 5.64 22.69 -28.18
C ASN A 323 6.63 22.00 -27.23
N GLN A 324 7.85 21.80 -27.70
CA GLN A 324 8.92 21.05 -27.01
C GLN A 324 9.40 21.68 -25.70
N GLY A 325 8.93 22.89 -25.37
CA GLY A 325 9.34 23.57 -24.14
C GLY A 325 8.79 23.00 -22.84
N LYS A 326 7.78 22.13 -22.89
CA LYS A 326 7.15 21.55 -21.69
C LYS A 326 7.79 20.24 -21.24
N ARG A 327 8.17 19.39 -22.19
CA ARG A 327 8.92 18.14 -21.95
C ARG A 327 10.06 18.07 -22.95
N PRO A 328 11.27 18.54 -22.53
CA PRO A 328 12.43 18.62 -23.44
C PRO A 328 12.85 17.26 -24.04
N GLU A 329 12.55 16.15 -23.37
CA GLU A 329 12.88 14.80 -23.82
C GLU A 329 11.88 14.24 -24.85
N GLY A 330 10.80 14.95 -25.11
CA GLY A 330 9.70 14.49 -25.97
C GLY A 330 8.60 13.76 -25.21
N ASP A 331 7.46 13.54 -25.86
CA ASP A 331 6.33 12.81 -25.30
C ASP A 331 6.60 11.31 -25.23
N ARG A 332 5.76 10.58 -24.48
CA ARG A 332 5.98 9.17 -24.16
C ARG A 332 4.84 8.29 -24.65
N ILE A 333 5.23 7.06 -24.98
CA ILE A 333 4.34 5.92 -25.08
C ILE A 333 4.64 5.04 -23.86
N LEU A 334 3.62 4.73 -23.07
CA LEU A 334 3.76 3.96 -21.83
C LEU A 334 3.02 2.64 -21.90
N ILE A 335 3.57 1.65 -21.22
CA ILE A 335 2.92 0.39 -20.89
C ILE A 335 2.59 0.41 -19.41
N LEU A 336 1.33 0.15 -19.07
CA LEU A 336 0.83 0.01 -17.72
C LEU A 336 0.44 -1.45 -17.48
N GLU A 337 0.89 -2.01 -16.38
CA GLU A 337 0.65 -3.41 -16.03
C GLU A 337 0.03 -3.47 -14.63
N ASP A 338 -0.98 -4.31 -14.50
CA ASP A 338 -1.56 -4.75 -13.23
C ASP A 338 -0.91 -6.09 -12.89
N THR A 339 0.10 -6.08 -12.01
CA THR A 339 0.92 -7.28 -11.75
C THR A 339 0.34 -8.18 -10.66
N ASP A 340 -0.64 -7.69 -9.89
CA ASP A 340 -1.29 -8.45 -8.82
C ASP A 340 -2.80 -8.70 -9.06
N HIS A 341 -3.28 -8.31 -10.24
CA HIS A 341 -4.65 -8.54 -10.72
C HIS A 341 -5.75 -7.90 -9.84
N ASP A 342 -5.45 -6.73 -9.28
CA ASP A 342 -6.42 -5.97 -8.50
C ASP A 342 -7.14 -4.88 -9.31
N ALA A 343 -6.88 -4.81 -10.62
CA ALA A 343 -7.36 -3.82 -11.58
C ALA A 343 -6.80 -2.40 -11.39
N VAL A 344 -5.72 -2.24 -10.60
CA VAL A 344 -4.95 -1.00 -10.47
C VAL A 344 -3.58 -1.22 -11.12
N MET A 345 -3.17 -0.30 -12.00
CA MET A 345 -1.88 -0.40 -12.68
C MET A 345 -0.75 -0.06 -11.70
N ASP A 346 0.05 -1.05 -11.34
CA ASP A 346 1.12 -0.93 -10.35
C ASP A 346 2.52 -0.91 -10.95
N LYS A 347 2.67 -1.22 -12.25
CA LYS A 347 3.92 -1.15 -12.96
C LYS A 347 3.79 -0.29 -14.22
N GLN A 348 4.76 0.58 -14.44
CA GLN A 348 4.84 1.47 -15.61
C GLN A 348 6.18 1.31 -16.31
N THR A 349 6.14 1.09 -17.64
CA THR A 349 7.32 1.03 -18.48
C THR A 349 7.23 2.11 -19.57
N VAL A 350 8.30 2.86 -19.79
CA VAL A 350 8.41 3.76 -20.93
C VAL A 350 8.82 2.93 -22.13
N PHE A 351 7.86 2.68 -23.04
CA PHE A 351 8.10 1.94 -24.27
C PHE A 351 8.91 2.75 -25.28
N TYR A 352 8.54 4.01 -25.46
CA TYR A 352 9.25 4.97 -26.32
C TYR A 352 9.10 6.40 -25.78
N GLN A 353 10.12 7.21 -25.97
CA GLN A 353 10.10 8.64 -25.70
C GLN A 353 10.89 9.40 -26.77
N GLY A 354 10.33 10.48 -27.30
CA GLY A 354 10.99 11.32 -28.30
C GLY A 354 10.06 12.34 -28.92
N HIS A 355 10.64 13.32 -29.62
CA HIS A 355 9.91 14.41 -30.27
C HIS A 355 9.09 14.00 -31.49
N ASP A 356 9.35 12.84 -32.05
CA ASP A 356 8.58 12.28 -33.17
C ASP A 356 7.23 11.69 -32.75
N VAL A 357 7.01 11.50 -31.46
CA VAL A 357 5.70 11.15 -30.88
C VAL A 357 5.06 12.31 -30.10
N ASP A 358 5.62 13.53 -30.19
CA ASP A 358 4.98 14.72 -29.62
C ASP A 358 3.60 14.91 -30.26
N SER A 359 2.57 15.00 -29.43
CA SER A 359 1.16 15.08 -29.87
C SER A 359 0.66 13.82 -30.59
N ALA A 360 1.06 12.62 -30.17
CA ALA A 360 0.49 11.38 -30.67
C ALA A 360 -1.01 11.27 -30.35
N MET A 361 -1.83 10.89 -31.33
CA MET A 361 -3.29 10.90 -31.24
C MET A 361 -3.93 9.52 -31.45
N GLY A 362 -3.16 8.50 -31.69
CA GLY A 362 -3.66 7.13 -31.85
C GLY A 362 -2.58 6.10 -31.60
N ILE A 363 -2.98 4.98 -31.02
CA ILE A 363 -2.14 3.82 -30.76
C ILE A 363 -2.90 2.54 -31.11
N CYS A 364 -2.21 1.57 -31.71
CA CYS A 364 -2.73 0.23 -31.96
C CYS A 364 -1.61 -0.79 -31.73
N VAL A 365 -1.84 -1.74 -30.84
CA VAL A 365 -0.85 -2.73 -30.39
C VAL A 365 -1.17 -4.10 -31.00
N LEU A 366 -0.25 -4.63 -31.80
CA LEU A 366 -0.37 -5.92 -32.47
C LEU A 366 0.84 -6.81 -32.13
N GLY A 367 0.74 -7.56 -31.06
CA GLY A 367 1.83 -8.40 -30.57
C GLY A 367 3.02 -7.54 -30.14
N ASN A 368 4.13 -7.65 -30.86
CA ASN A 368 5.33 -6.86 -30.60
C ASN A 368 5.44 -5.59 -31.48
N ARG A 369 4.41 -5.27 -32.26
CA ARG A 369 4.37 -4.08 -33.12
C ARG A 369 3.34 -3.08 -32.59
N VAL A 370 3.73 -1.82 -32.54
CA VAL A 370 2.92 -0.71 -32.06
C VAL A 370 2.82 0.36 -33.12
N ILE A 371 1.64 0.60 -33.63
CA ILE A 371 1.35 1.65 -34.62
C ILE A 371 0.92 2.90 -33.85
N VAL A 372 1.57 4.02 -34.16
CA VAL A 372 1.31 5.30 -33.52
C VAL A 372 1.03 6.38 -34.56
N SER A 373 -0.14 7.00 -34.49
CA SER A 373 -0.43 8.17 -35.34
C SER A 373 0.04 9.45 -34.63
N CYS A 374 0.99 10.11 -35.26
CA CYS A 374 1.57 11.37 -34.81
C CYS A 374 1.86 12.26 -36.03
N SER A 375 0.86 13.02 -36.48
CA SER A 375 0.97 13.84 -37.68
C SER A 375 2.27 14.68 -37.73
N PRO A 376 2.93 14.77 -38.89
CA PRO A 376 2.48 14.34 -40.22
C PRO A 376 2.69 12.84 -40.51
N ASN A 377 3.10 12.04 -39.54
CA ASN A 377 3.50 10.64 -39.75
C ASN A 377 2.58 9.68 -38.99
N VAL A 378 2.53 8.45 -39.49
CA VAL A 378 2.12 7.26 -38.76
C VAL A 378 3.36 6.34 -38.68
N LEU A 379 3.75 6.02 -37.48
CA LEU A 379 4.97 5.27 -37.17
C LEU A 379 4.65 3.84 -36.73
N VAL A 380 5.53 2.91 -36.99
CA VAL A 380 5.50 1.55 -36.44
C VAL A 380 6.73 1.37 -35.57
N PHE A 381 6.52 1.06 -34.32
CA PHE A 381 7.57 0.65 -33.39
C PHE A 381 7.53 -0.88 -33.25
N THR A 382 8.68 -1.51 -33.09
CA THR A 382 8.78 -2.94 -32.84
C THR A 382 9.69 -3.19 -31.64
N ASP A 383 9.18 -3.95 -30.68
CA ASP A 383 9.93 -4.55 -29.60
C ASP A 383 10.42 -5.94 -30.10
N MET A 384 11.70 -6.10 -30.28
CA MET A 384 12.26 -7.31 -30.95
C MET A 384 12.66 -8.39 -29.93
N ASP A 385 13.03 -7.98 -28.69
CA ASP A 385 13.51 -8.90 -27.66
C ASP A 385 12.52 -9.09 -26.50
N GLY A 386 11.43 -8.34 -26.47
CA GLY A 386 10.35 -8.49 -25.49
C GLY A 386 10.59 -7.77 -24.17
N ASP A 387 11.54 -6.82 -24.11
CA ASP A 387 11.88 -6.08 -22.90
C ASP A 387 10.90 -4.93 -22.57
N GLY A 388 9.93 -4.69 -23.45
CA GLY A 388 8.95 -3.61 -23.33
C GLY A 388 9.47 -2.25 -23.77
N LYS A 389 10.49 -2.22 -24.64
CA LYS A 389 11.01 -1.01 -25.28
C LYS A 389 11.06 -1.16 -26.78
N ALA A 390 11.04 -0.02 -27.48
CA ALA A 390 11.09 0.00 -28.92
C ALA A 390 12.55 -0.13 -29.42
N ASP A 391 12.86 -1.23 -30.09
CA ASP A 391 14.17 -1.45 -30.74
C ASP A 391 14.22 -0.90 -32.15
N LYS A 392 13.08 -0.89 -32.83
CA LYS A 392 12.98 -0.49 -34.24
C LYS A 392 11.83 0.48 -34.43
N LYS A 393 12.06 1.50 -35.28
CA LYS A 393 11.07 2.48 -35.69
C LYS A 393 11.02 2.58 -37.20
N GLU A 394 9.82 2.54 -37.78
CA GLU A 394 9.59 2.60 -39.24
C GLU A 394 8.47 3.61 -39.53
N LEU A 395 8.57 4.25 -40.68
CA LEU A 395 7.49 5.07 -41.22
C LEU A 395 6.47 4.20 -41.95
N LEU A 396 5.21 4.23 -41.54
CA LEU A 396 4.11 3.55 -42.20
C LEU A 396 3.44 4.48 -43.24
N PHE A 397 3.01 5.65 -42.81
CA PHE A 397 2.41 6.68 -43.64
C PHE A 397 2.98 8.05 -43.29
N THR A 398 2.93 8.96 -44.25
CA THR A 398 3.33 10.37 -44.06
C THR A 398 2.32 11.30 -44.74
N LYS A 399 2.53 12.61 -44.58
CA LYS A 399 1.66 13.68 -45.11
C LYS A 399 0.22 13.61 -44.57
N THR A 400 0.05 13.08 -43.38
CA THR A 400 -1.28 12.97 -42.71
C THR A 400 -1.80 14.29 -42.17
N GLY A 401 -1.28 15.42 -42.64
CA GLY A 401 -1.65 16.75 -42.23
C GLY A 401 -0.67 17.39 -41.25
N LEU A 402 -0.98 18.62 -40.83
CA LEU A 402 -0.17 19.32 -39.83
C LEU A 402 -0.39 18.71 -38.45
N PRO A 403 0.57 18.78 -37.55
CA PRO A 403 0.43 18.32 -36.18
C PRO A 403 -0.51 19.25 -35.40
N GLN A 404 -1.79 19.16 -35.72
CA GLN A 404 -2.86 19.82 -34.98
C GLN A 404 -3.58 18.77 -34.20
N HIS A 405 -3.47 18.85 -32.92
CA HIS A 405 -3.92 18.00 -31.89
C HIS A 405 -5.30 17.32 -32.10
N ASP A 406 -6.30 18.05 -32.48
CA ASP A 406 -7.69 17.61 -32.60
C ASP A 406 -8.20 17.58 -34.07
N HIS A 407 -7.33 17.82 -35.04
CA HIS A 407 -7.71 17.98 -36.42
C HIS A 407 -6.86 17.16 -37.41
N SER A 408 -5.98 16.30 -36.92
CA SER A 408 -5.09 15.45 -37.70
C SER A 408 -5.50 13.98 -37.69
N ALA A 409 -4.61 13.05 -38.01
CA ALA A 409 -4.89 11.62 -37.97
C ALA A 409 -5.05 11.12 -36.54
N HIS A 410 -6.17 10.48 -36.24
CA HIS A 410 -6.53 9.94 -34.95
C HIS A 410 -6.71 8.43 -35.00
N SER A 411 -6.72 7.82 -33.82
CA SER A 411 -7.22 6.48 -33.52
C SER A 411 -6.90 5.44 -34.59
N PHE A 412 -5.91 4.64 -34.36
CA PHE A 412 -5.65 3.47 -35.18
C PHE A 412 -6.29 2.25 -34.49
N ILE A 413 -7.11 1.49 -35.23
CA ILE A 413 -7.75 0.27 -34.70
C ILE A 413 -7.56 -0.84 -35.73
N PHE A 414 -7.24 -2.03 -35.26
CA PHE A 414 -7.26 -3.23 -36.08
C PHE A 414 -8.64 -3.90 -36.00
N GLY A 415 -9.32 -3.98 -37.12
CA GLY A 415 -10.65 -4.52 -37.21
C GLY A 415 -10.70 -6.05 -37.28
N PRO A 416 -11.84 -6.67 -36.95
CA PRO A 416 -12.02 -8.12 -37.01
C PRO A 416 -11.94 -8.70 -38.45
N ASP A 417 -12.01 -7.84 -39.45
CA ASP A 417 -11.85 -8.17 -40.88
C ASP A 417 -10.38 -8.11 -41.34
N GLY A 418 -9.42 -7.90 -40.42
CA GLY A 418 -8.00 -7.83 -40.73
C GLY A 418 -7.56 -6.50 -41.31
N LYS A 419 -8.38 -5.46 -41.24
CA LYS A 419 -8.04 -4.14 -41.79
C LYS A 419 -7.74 -3.15 -40.68
N TYR A 420 -6.97 -2.10 -41.04
CA TYR A 420 -6.77 -0.94 -40.18
C TYR A 420 -7.84 0.11 -40.44
N TYR A 421 -8.35 0.66 -39.37
CA TYR A 421 -9.28 1.77 -39.38
C TYR A 421 -8.67 2.95 -38.65
N TRP A 422 -8.77 4.13 -39.23
CA TRP A 422 -8.40 5.39 -38.61
C TRP A 422 -9.29 6.52 -39.12
N ASN A 423 -9.33 7.63 -38.44
CA ASN A 423 -10.08 8.80 -38.86
C ASN A 423 -9.18 10.04 -38.95
N TYR A 424 -9.65 10.98 -39.73
CA TYR A 424 -9.05 12.28 -39.91
C TYR A 424 -9.93 13.39 -39.37
N GLY A 425 -9.29 14.40 -38.75
CA GLY A 425 -9.89 15.71 -38.61
C GLY A 425 -9.83 16.52 -39.92
N ASN A 426 -10.17 17.80 -39.84
CA ASN A 426 -10.28 18.69 -40.99
C ASN A 426 -8.97 19.18 -41.59
N THR A 427 -7.81 18.84 -41.02
CA THR A 427 -6.49 19.19 -41.54
C THR A 427 -5.83 18.05 -42.32
N GLY A 428 -6.42 16.87 -42.35
CA GLY A 428 -5.95 15.74 -43.12
C GLY A 428 -6.17 15.99 -44.62
N GLN A 429 -5.13 15.67 -45.39
CA GLN A 429 -5.19 15.69 -46.87
C GLN A 429 -4.77 14.32 -47.39
N PHE A 430 -4.03 14.28 -48.45
CA PHE A 430 -3.59 13.03 -49.07
C PHE A 430 -2.60 12.28 -48.20
N VAL A 431 -2.84 10.98 -47.99
CA VAL A 431 -1.93 10.08 -47.28
C VAL A 431 -1.01 9.42 -48.27
N HIS A 432 0.25 9.36 -47.95
CA HIS A 432 1.28 8.70 -48.76
C HIS A 432 1.92 7.58 -47.92
N ASP A 433 2.23 6.47 -48.55
CA ASP A 433 3.08 5.42 -47.97
C ASP A 433 4.55 5.84 -47.98
N LYS A 434 5.41 4.95 -47.51
CA LYS A 434 6.87 5.20 -47.50
C LYS A 434 7.50 5.37 -48.87
N MET A 435 6.80 5.02 -49.93
CA MET A 435 7.24 5.16 -51.33
C MET A 435 6.85 6.51 -51.93
N GLY A 436 6.02 7.29 -51.26
CA GLY A 436 5.51 8.60 -51.72
C GLY A 436 4.22 8.45 -52.47
#